data_1194571555cb8a7fb60d4c020dd2ca34
#
_entry.id   1194571555cb8a7fb60d4c020dd2ca34
#
_cell.length_a   1.000
_cell.length_b   1.000
_cell.length_c   1.000
_cell.angle_alpha   90.00
_cell.angle_beta   90.00
_cell.angle_gamma   90.00
#
_symmetry.space_group_name_H-M   'P 1'
#
loop_
_entity.id
_entity.type
_entity.pdbx_description
1 polymer ?
#
loop_
_entity_poly.entity_id
_entity_poly.type
_entity_poly.pdbx_seq_one_letter_code
_entity_poly.pdbx_strand_id
1 'polypeptide(L)'
;MGTAVPGCPSSVARLSVSVRSRGEFMLVVMKAQATEEQVRAVCQKIEKLGYRSHAMPGAQRTAIGVTGNKGEVEQGTLEEMPGVQEVIKVSKPYKLVSRDLKEDNTVIRFPGTSATIGGRGLAIVAGPCAIESREQAFAVAERVHHAGAQFFRGGAYKPRTSPYSFQGMGEEGLKIMAEIRQQYGMKIITEAIDNESLDLVEEYADMVQIGARNMQNFSLLKRAGRGKKPVLLKRGMSATLEEFLMAAEYILSEGNYNVALCERGVRTFADHTRNTLDLSLVPAVQRLSHLPIFVDPSHGTGKRNKVTPLSRAAVAVGADGLMVEVHNKPDEALSDGPQSLFPDQFDELMTQVRQIAAVVGRTVPEIGVRETVGASQ
;
A
#
# COMPACT_ATOMS: atom_id res chain seq x y z
N MET A 1 -20.76 65.73 -25.85
CA MET A 1 -21.91 65.02 -25.28
C MET A 1 -21.39 63.67 -24.72
N GLY A 2 -21.19 63.68 -23.41
CA GLY A 2 -20.71 62.46 -22.72
C GLY A 2 -21.90 61.65 -22.22
N THR A 3 -21.84 60.37 -22.43
CA THR A 3 -22.73 59.38 -21.82
C THR A 3 -21.99 58.64 -20.74
N ALA A 4 -22.39 58.85 -19.50
CA ALA A 4 -21.92 58.18 -18.31
C ALA A 4 -22.42 56.73 -18.25
N VAL A 5 -21.51 55.77 -17.94
CA VAL A 5 -21.82 54.38 -17.64
C VAL A 5 -22.16 54.27 -16.14
N PRO A 6 -23.27 53.62 -15.75
CA PRO A 6 -23.61 53.45 -14.33
C PRO A 6 -22.70 52.47 -13.64
N GLY A 7 -22.21 52.84 -12.45
CA GLY A 7 -21.36 52.03 -11.61
C GLY A 7 -22.05 50.77 -11.06
N CYS A 8 -21.32 49.69 -11.07
CA CYS A 8 -21.66 48.40 -10.43
C CYS A 8 -21.37 48.53 -8.92
N PRO A 9 -22.30 48.18 -8.02
CA PRO A 9 -22.02 48.21 -6.58
C PRO A 9 -21.19 46.99 -6.19
N SER A 10 -19.97 47.24 -5.70
CA SER A 10 -19.11 46.25 -5.07
C SER A 10 -19.62 45.91 -3.66
N SER A 11 -20.44 44.88 -3.56
CA SER A 11 -20.68 44.21 -2.29
C SER A 11 -20.03 42.82 -2.33
N VAL A 12 -18.75 42.75 -2.03
CA VAL A 12 -18.06 41.48 -1.69
C VAL A 12 -18.57 41.09 -0.31
N ALA A 13 -19.65 40.31 -0.27
CA ALA A 13 -20.01 39.56 0.93
C ALA A 13 -18.88 38.58 1.23
N ARG A 14 -18.04 38.88 2.21
CA ARG A 14 -17.15 37.91 2.81
C ARG A 14 -18.02 36.83 3.45
N LEU A 15 -18.21 35.72 2.74
CA LEU A 15 -18.62 34.46 3.35
C LEU A 15 -17.52 34.07 4.33
N SER A 16 -17.74 34.40 5.60
CA SER A 16 -17.00 33.78 6.70
C SER A 16 -17.44 32.33 6.75
N VAL A 17 -16.73 31.47 6.01
CA VAL A 17 -16.78 30.03 6.25
C VAL A 17 -16.27 29.84 7.67
N SER A 18 -17.19 29.62 8.59
CA SER A 18 -16.88 29.12 9.93
C SER A 18 -16.08 27.84 9.73
N VAL A 19 -14.77 27.93 9.91
CA VAL A 19 -13.89 26.76 10.07
C VAL A 19 -14.36 26.09 11.34
N ARG A 20 -15.25 25.09 11.20
CA ARG A 20 -15.53 24.16 12.30
C ARG A 20 -14.20 23.66 12.79
N SER A 21 -13.92 23.85 14.07
CA SER A 21 -12.73 23.41 14.76
C SER A 21 -12.41 21.99 14.31
N ARG A 22 -11.33 21.81 13.55
CA ARG A 22 -10.76 20.49 13.29
C ARG A 22 -10.42 19.94 14.65
N GLY A 23 -11.04 18.81 15.05
CA GLY A 23 -10.75 18.18 16.32
C GLY A 23 -9.24 18.07 16.49
N GLU A 24 -8.70 18.69 17.55
CA GLU A 24 -7.29 18.60 17.88
C GLU A 24 -6.99 17.15 18.23
N PHE A 25 -6.02 16.60 17.59
CA PHE A 25 -5.66 15.21 17.77
C PHE A 25 -4.51 15.08 18.75
N MET A 26 -4.47 13.97 19.48
CA MET A 26 -3.46 13.73 20.47
C MET A 26 -2.73 12.43 20.24
N LEU A 27 -1.46 12.49 20.53
CA LEU A 27 -0.53 11.39 20.58
C LEU A 27 -0.03 11.27 22.01
N VAL A 28 -0.23 10.14 22.67
CA VAL A 28 0.35 9.84 23.95
C VAL A 28 1.64 9.07 23.74
N VAL A 29 2.75 9.63 24.15
CA VAL A 29 4.08 9.00 24.08
C VAL A 29 4.37 8.36 25.43
N MET A 30 4.60 7.05 25.43
CA MET A 30 4.96 6.30 26.63
C MET A 30 6.49 6.39 26.88
N LYS A 31 6.90 6.30 28.16
CA LYS A 31 8.32 6.17 28.52
C LYS A 31 8.91 4.88 27.99
N ALA A 32 10.20 4.86 27.71
CA ALA A 32 10.89 3.68 27.16
C ALA A 32 10.76 2.44 28.06
N GLN A 33 10.70 2.64 29.38
CA GLN A 33 10.53 1.59 30.39
C GLN A 33 9.06 1.35 30.80
N ALA A 34 8.07 1.92 30.07
CA ALA A 34 6.66 1.69 30.38
C ALA A 34 6.29 0.23 30.22
N THR A 35 5.59 -0.32 31.21
CA THR A 35 5.13 -1.70 31.18
C THR A 35 3.90 -1.86 30.29
N GLU A 36 3.64 -3.09 29.82
CA GLU A 36 2.43 -3.39 29.04
C GLU A 36 1.15 -3.06 29.81
N GLU A 37 1.17 -3.20 31.15
CA GLU A 37 0.04 -2.84 32.00
C GLU A 37 -0.22 -1.33 31.99
N GLN A 38 0.83 -0.52 32.03
CA GLN A 38 0.72 0.94 31.95
C GLN A 38 0.19 1.38 30.58
N VAL A 39 0.68 0.78 29.48
CA VAL A 39 0.14 1.02 28.13
C VAL A 39 -1.35 0.66 28.07
N ARG A 40 -1.71 -0.50 28.59
CA ARG A 40 -3.10 -0.96 28.64
C ARG A 40 -4.00 -0.03 29.47
N ALA A 41 -3.51 0.44 30.60
CA ALA A 41 -4.25 1.37 31.47
C ALA A 41 -4.53 2.71 30.74
N VAL A 42 -3.56 3.24 29.98
CA VAL A 42 -3.73 4.45 29.17
C VAL A 42 -4.77 4.21 28.07
N CYS A 43 -4.68 3.08 27.34
CA CYS A 43 -5.68 2.72 26.32
C CYS A 43 -7.09 2.64 26.91
N GLN A 44 -7.27 1.96 28.04
CA GLN A 44 -8.57 1.88 28.74
C GLN A 44 -9.09 3.25 29.19
N LYS A 45 -8.22 4.13 29.63
CA LYS A 45 -8.60 5.49 29.99
C LYS A 45 -9.11 6.28 28.78
N ILE A 46 -8.41 6.19 27.65
CA ILE A 46 -8.81 6.81 26.38
C ILE A 46 -10.20 6.29 25.95
N GLU A 47 -10.42 4.98 26.04
CA GLU A 47 -11.70 4.34 25.70
C GLU A 47 -12.84 4.75 26.64
N LYS A 48 -12.58 4.86 27.95
CA LYS A 48 -13.55 5.39 28.95
C LYS A 48 -13.94 6.84 28.68
N LEU A 49 -13.05 7.61 28.04
CA LEU A 49 -13.34 8.98 27.59
C LEU A 49 -14.17 9.02 26.29
N GLY A 50 -14.52 7.85 25.72
CA GLY A 50 -15.33 7.73 24.52
C GLY A 50 -14.52 7.84 23.21
N TYR A 51 -13.20 7.70 23.27
CA TYR A 51 -12.30 7.76 22.13
C TYR A 51 -11.79 6.36 21.77
N ARG A 52 -11.06 6.24 20.64
CA ARG A 52 -10.36 5.00 20.27
C ARG A 52 -8.87 5.15 20.54
N SER A 53 -8.28 4.13 21.15
CA SER A 53 -6.85 4.02 21.40
C SER A 53 -6.18 3.17 20.33
N HIS A 54 -5.02 3.59 19.83
CA HIS A 54 -4.20 2.87 18.87
C HIS A 54 -2.77 2.77 19.39
N ALA A 55 -2.48 1.71 20.14
CA ALA A 55 -1.14 1.47 20.66
C ALA A 55 -0.25 0.92 19.54
N MET A 56 0.84 1.61 19.27
CA MET A 56 1.86 1.22 18.30
C MET A 56 3.21 1.07 18.98
N PRO A 57 3.68 -0.17 19.22
CA PRO A 57 5.02 -0.40 19.73
C PRO A 57 6.08 0.04 18.73
N GLY A 58 7.00 0.90 19.14
CA GLY A 58 8.22 1.24 18.43
C GLY A 58 9.43 0.53 19.03
N ALA A 59 10.62 0.66 18.42
CA ALA A 59 11.85 0.01 18.91
C ALA A 59 12.29 0.49 20.29
N GLN A 60 12.02 1.74 20.64
CA GLN A 60 12.43 2.34 21.90
C GLN A 60 11.26 2.60 22.87
N ARG A 61 10.08 2.90 22.37
CA ARG A 61 8.90 3.29 23.16
C ARG A 61 7.60 3.02 22.41
N THR A 62 6.51 2.89 23.15
CA THR A 62 5.16 2.79 22.58
C THR A 62 4.54 4.17 22.44
N ALA A 63 3.93 4.45 21.30
CA ALA A 63 3.08 5.61 21.10
C ALA A 63 1.61 5.18 20.99
N ILE A 64 0.69 5.96 21.56
CA ILE A 64 -0.75 5.68 21.55
C ILE A 64 -1.46 6.81 20.83
N GLY A 65 -1.93 6.54 19.61
CA GLY A 65 -2.78 7.47 18.86
C GLY A 65 -4.19 7.52 19.43
N VAL A 66 -4.73 8.73 19.60
CA VAL A 66 -6.13 8.93 20.02
C VAL A 66 -6.95 9.36 18.82
N THR A 67 -8.02 8.62 18.50
CA THR A 67 -8.94 8.94 17.39
C THR A 67 -10.39 8.96 17.84
N GLY A 68 -11.27 9.56 17.02
CA GLY A 68 -12.71 9.62 17.33
C GLY A 68 -13.14 10.80 18.18
N ASN A 69 -12.22 11.68 18.58
CA ASN A 69 -12.56 12.89 19.33
C ASN A 69 -13.20 13.96 18.44
N LYS A 70 -14.29 14.56 18.92
CA LYS A 70 -14.98 15.67 18.27
C LYS A 70 -14.62 17.05 18.86
N GLY A 71 -13.68 17.10 19.81
CA GLY A 71 -13.25 18.30 20.50
C GLY A 71 -11.93 18.11 21.23
N GLU A 72 -11.55 19.09 22.06
CA GLU A 72 -10.35 18.99 22.90
C GLU A 72 -10.48 17.82 23.88
N VAL A 73 -9.46 16.99 23.92
CA VAL A 73 -9.26 16.00 24.99
C VAL A 73 -8.47 16.71 26.08
N GLU A 74 -8.88 16.60 27.33
CA GLU A 74 -8.13 17.16 28.46
C GLU A 74 -6.75 16.48 28.57
N GLN A 75 -5.71 17.15 28.10
CA GLN A 75 -4.33 16.66 28.11
C GLN A 75 -3.86 16.25 29.50
N GLY A 76 -4.14 17.07 30.52
CA GLY A 76 -3.69 16.83 31.88
C GLY A 76 -4.09 15.47 32.43
N THR A 77 -5.28 14.99 32.09
CA THR A 77 -5.76 13.66 32.56
C THR A 77 -4.91 12.49 32.03
N LEU A 78 -4.33 12.61 30.84
CA LEU A 78 -3.48 11.57 30.25
C LEU A 78 -2.00 11.75 30.61
N GLU A 79 -1.53 13.01 30.76
CA GLU A 79 -0.15 13.33 31.11
C GLU A 79 0.23 12.83 32.51
N GLU A 80 -0.73 12.86 33.47
CA GLU A 80 -0.53 12.43 34.83
C GLU A 80 -0.52 10.90 35.02
N MET A 81 -0.82 10.13 33.95
CA MET A 81 -0.89 8.68 34.05
C MET A 81 0.52 8.03 34.17
N PRO A 82 0.67 7.00 35.03
CA PRO A 82 1.93 6.29 35.17
C PRO A 82 2.43 5.73 33.82
N GLY A 83 3.69 5.98 33.51
CA GLY A 83 4.32 5.51 32.27
C GLY A 83 4.15 6.44 31.06
N VAL A 84 3.35 7.49 31.13
CA VAL A 84 3.27 8.54 30.11
C VAL A 84 4.47 9.45 30.24
N GLN A 85 5.08 9.77 29.09
CA GLN A 85 6.17 10.74 28.98
C GLN A 85 5.65 12.12 28.63
N GLU A 86 4.79 12.20 27.63
CA GLU A 86 4.21 13.46 27.12
C GLU A 86 2.96 13.19 26.29
N VAL A 87 2.12 14.20 26.13
CA VAL A 87 0.94 14.20 25.26
C VAL A 87 1.11 15.31 24.22
N ILE A 88 1.18 14.95 22.94
CA ILE A 88 1.47 15.86 21.83
C ILE A 88 0.19 16.13 21.04
N LYS A 89 -0.09 17.40 20.77
CA LYS A 89 -1.12 17.82 19.81
C LYS A 89 -0.58 17.69 18.38
N VAL A 90 -1.27 16.92 17.56
CA VAL A 90 -0.87 16.69 16.14
C VAL A 90 -1.69 17.56 15.22
N SER A 91 -1.03 18.38 14.42
CA SER A 91 -1.67 19.31 13.48
C SER A 91 -1.94 18.71 12.10
N LYS A 92 -1.31 17.58 11.75
CA LYS A 92 -1.52 16.90 10.45
C LYS A 92 -2.90 16.24 10.39
N PRO A 93 -3.54 16.17 9.21
CA PRO A 93 -4.86 15.53 9.07
C PRO A 93 -4.82 14.00 9.24
N TYR A 94 -3.66 13.37 9.05
CA TYR A 94 -3.41 11.93 9.29
C TYR A 94 -2.44 11.75 10.47
N LYS A 95 -2.49 10.59 11.14
CA LYS A 95 -1.75 10.32 12.37
C LYS A 95 -1.17 8.93 12.43
N LEU A 96 -2.05 7.92 12.31
CA LEU A 96 -1.65 6.52 12.44
C LEU A 96 -0.61 6.14 11.37
N VAL A 97 -0.67 6.78 10.20
CA VAL A 97 0.33 6.61 9.14
C VAL A 97 1.58 7.46 9.34
N SER A 98 1.57 8.44 10.30
CA SER A 98 2.66 9.42 10.43
C SER A 98 3.87 8.85 11.15
N ARG A 99 5.05 9.32 10.75
CA ARG A 99 6.30 9.11 11.49
C ARG A 99 6.29 9.74 12.87
N ASP A 100 5.45 10.72 13.11
CA ASP A 100 5.31 11.32 14.43
C ASP A 100 4.75 10.31 15.45
N LEU A 101 3.93 9.34 14.98
CA LEU A 101 3.40 8.26 15.81
C LEU A 101 4.40 7.10 15.91
N LYS A 102 5.04 6.72 14.81
CA LYS A 102 5.96 5.58 14.75
C LYS A 102 7.18 5.94 13.93
N GLU A 103 8.33 6.05 14.60
CA GLU A 103 9.62 6.40 13.97
C GLU A 103 10.16 5.28 13.08
N ASP A 104 10.01 4.02 13.52
CA ASP A 104 10.50 2.85 12.80
C ASP A 104 9.62 2.48 11.62
N ASN A 105 10.24 1.95 10.58
CA ASN A 105 9.51 1.44 9.42
C ASN A 105 8.59 0.29 9.81
N THR A 106 7.39 0.30 9.25
CA THR A 106 6.52 -0.88 9.32
C THR A 106 7.09 -2.00 8.48
N VAL A 107 7.22 -3.18 9.09
CA VAL A 107 7.62 -4.41 8.42
C VAL A 107 6.46 -5.40 8.48
N ILE A 108 5.89 -5.69 7.32
CA ILE A 108 4.81 -6.66 7.17
C ILE A 108 5.44 -8.04 7.00
N ARG A 109 5.07 -8.99 7.86
CA ARG A 109 5.58 -10.37 7.86
C ARG A 109 4.49 -11.33 7.42
N PHE A 110 4.86 -12.36 6.69
CA PHE A 110 3.95 -13.40 6.22
C PHE A 110 4.27 -14.71 6.92
N PRO A 111 3.33 -15.28 7.69
CA PRO A 111 3.55 -16.53 8.42
C PRO A 111 4.03 -17.66 7.51
N GLY A 112 4.98 -18.48 7.99
CA GLY A 112 5.49 -19.65 7.28
C GLY A 112 6.46 -19.34 6.14
N THR A 113 6.93 -18.09 5.99
CA THR A 113 7.93 -17.72 4.98
C THR A 113 8.90 -16.66 5.51
N SER A 114 10.04 -16.48 4.81
CA SER A 114 10.95 -15.35 5.04
C SER A 114 10.53 -14.07 4.30
N ALA A 115 9.47 -14.12 3.49
CA ALA A 115 9.00 -12.96 2.74
C ALA A 115 8.53 -11.86 3.68
N THR A 116 8.99 -10.64 3.42
CA THR A 116 8.62 -9.44 4.19
C THR A 116 8.43 -8.26 3.24
N ILE A 117 7.64 -7.29 3.67
CA ILE A 117 7.48 -5.99 2.98
C ILE A 117 7.87 -4.90 3.97
N GLY A 118 8.74 -3.98 3.57
CA GLY A 118 9.33 -2.96 4.44
C GLY A 118 10.50 -3.52 5.26
N GLY A 119 11.63 -2.95 5.25
CA GLY A 119 12.87 -3.41 5.86
C GLY A 119 14.01 -3.32 4.85
N ARG A 120 15.05 -4.15 5.02
CA ARG A 120 16.21 -4.15 4.10
C ARG A 120 15.94 -4.88 2.79
N GLY A 121 15.06 -5.87 2.81
CA GLY A 121 14.69 -6.66 1.62
C GLY A 121 13.80 -5.85 0.68
N LEU A 122 14.11 -5.92 -0.62
CA LEU A 122 13.26 -5.42 -1.68
C LEU A 122 12.18 -6.49 -1.99
N ALA A 123 10.91 -6.16 -1.78
CA ALA A 123 9.81 -7.06 -2.08
C ALA A 123 9.53 -7.06 -3.60
N ILE A 124 9.56 -8.23 -4.23
CA ILE A 124 9.27 -8.38 -5.67
C ILE A 124 7.92 -9.06 -5.85
N VAL A 125 7.00 -8.31 -6.45
CA VAL A 125 5.65 -8.74 -6.80
C VAL A 125 5.56 -8.85 -8.31
N ALA A 126 5.35 -10.04 -8.84
CA ALA A 126 5.29 -10.26 -10.28
C ALA A 126 4.17 -11.26 -10.66
N GLY A 127 3.64 -11.12 -11.87
CA GLY A 127 2.59 -11.98 -12.40
C GLY A 127 1.73 -11.27 -13.44
N PRO A 128 0.73 -11.94 -14.01
CA PRO A 128 -0.06 -11.37 -15.11
C PRO A 128 -1.04 -10.30 -14.61
N CYS A 129 -1.48 -9.41 -15.50
CA CYS A 129 -2.52 -8.43 -15.17
C CYS A 129 -3.79 -9.13 -14.68
N ALA A 130 -4.23 -10.16 -15.39
CA ALA A 130 -5.39 -11.00 -15.04
C ALA A 130 -5.00 -12.47 -15.03
N ILE A 131 -5.67 -13.26 -14.20
CA ILE A 131 -5.71 -14.71 -14.35
C ILE A 131 -6.69 -15.02 -15.48
N GLU A 132 -6.17 -15.60 -16.57
CA GLU A 132 -6.92 -15.85 -17.80
C GLU A 132 -7.20 -17.34 -18.02
N SER A 133 -6.29 -18.18 -17.56
CA SER A 133 -6.43 -19.64 -17.49
C SER A 133 -5.43 -20.19 -16.46
N ARG A 134 -5.63 -21.47 -16.10
CA ARG A 134 -4.69 -22.19 -15.23
C ARG A 134 -3.32 -22.32 -15.87
N GLU A 135 -3.26 -22.66 -17.16
CA GLU A 135 -2.03 -22.83 -17.93
C GLU A 135 -1.23 -21.53 -18.01
N GLN A 136 -1.90 -20.40 -18.30
CA GLN A 136 -1.27 -19.09 -18.36
C GLN A 136 -0.70 -18.70 -16.98
N ALA A 137 -1.49 -18.88 -15.91
CA ALA A 137 -1.09 -18.48 -14.57
C ALA A 137 0.12 -19.28 -14.07
N PHE A 138 0.14 -20.60 -14.26
CA PHE A 138 1.24 -21.47 -13.87
C PHE A 138 2.49 -21.24 -14.69
N ALA A 139 2.38 -21.06 -16.00
CA ALA A 139 3.52 -20.74 -16.87
C ALA A 139 4.22 -19.44 -16.46
N VAL A 140 3.45 -18.42 -16.06
CA VAL A 140 4.00 -17.15 -15.55
C VAL A 140 4.57 -17.33 -14.14
N ALA A 141 3.85 -18.03 -13.25
CA ALA A 141 4.27 -18.23 -11.86
C ALA A 141 5.62 -18.95 -11.77
N GLU A 142 5.82 -19.99 -12.54
CA GLU A 142 7.08 -20.72 -12.62
C GLU A 142 8.26 -19.79 -12.96
N ARG A 143 8.09 -18.99 -14.02
CA ARG A 143 9.15 -18.09 -14.50
C ARG A 143 9.47 -16.99 -13.50
N VAL A 144 8.45 -16.31 -12.98
CA VAL A 144 8.68 -15.20 -12.03
C VAL A 144 9.22 -15.70 -10.68
N HIS A 145 8.82 -16.92 -10.25
CA HIS A 145 9.38 -17.57 -9.08
C HIS A 145 10.88 -17.84 -9.27
N HIS A 146 11.29 -18.48 -10.36
CA HIS A 146 12.70 -18.76 -10.67
C HIS A 146 13.54 -17.49 -10.76
N ALA A 147 12.96 -16.39 -11.28
CA ALA A 147 13.63 -15.09 -11.34
C ALA A 147 13.80 -14.40 -9.99
N GLY A 148 13.10 -14.84 -8.93
CA GLY A 148 13.24 -14.33 -7.57
C GLY A 148 12.07 -13.52 -7.04
N ALA A 149 10.88 -13.61 -7.64
CA ALA A 149 9.68 -13.01 -7.07
C ALA A 149 9.18 -13.81 -5.87
N GLN A 150 8.97 -13.14 -4.72
CA GLN A 150 8.41 -13.76 -3.52
C GLN A 150 6.87 -13.73 -3.51
N PHE A 151 6.31 -12.79 -4.27
CA PHE A 151 4.88 -12.57 -4.33
C PHE A 151 4.38 -12.75 -5.75
N PHE A 152 3.33 -13.55 -5.90
CA PHE A 152 2.60 -13.69 -7.15
C PHE A 152 1.38 -12.78 -7.15
N ARG A 153 1.23 -11.98 -8.20
CA ARG A 153 0.06 -11.13 -8.41
C ARG A 153 -0.73 -11.58 -9.63
N GLY A 154 -2.03 -11.39 -9.58
CA GLY A 154 -2.94 -11.57 -10.70
C GLY A 154 -4.32 -11.04 -10.33
N GLY A 155 -5.05 -10.46 -11.27
CA GLY A 155 -6.43 -10.04 -11.02
C GLY A 155 -7.39 -11.20 -11.27
N ALA A 156 -8.03 -11.72 -10.22
CA ALA A 156 -9.16 -12.63 -10.33
C ALA A 156 -10.45 -11.86 -10.67
N TYR A 157 -10.57 -10.65 -10.13
CA TYR A 157 -11.60 -9.66 -10.46
C TYR A 157 -10.99 -8.48 -11.18
N LYS A 158 -11.68 -7.94 -12.20
CA LYS A 158 -11.17 -6.83 -13.02
C LYS A 158 -12.15 -5.66 -13.06
N PRO A 159 -11.80 -4.50 -12.45
CA PRO A 159 -12.63 -3.31 -12.57
C PRO A 159 -12.50 -2.74 -13.99
N ARG A 160 -13.52 -2.92 -14.81
CA ARG A 160 -13.52 -2.49 -16.22
C ARG A 160 -14.43 -1.30 -16.45
N THR A 161 -14.00 -0.41 -17.36
CA THR A 161 -14.85 0.69 -17.83
C THR A 161 -15.96 0.17 -18.75
N SER A 162 -15.66 -0.86 -19.56
CA SER A 162 -16.66 -1.50 -20.43
C SER A 162 -17.16 -2.80 -19.81
N PRO A 163 -18.48 -3.02 -19.73
CA PRO A 163 -19.06 -4.28 -19.24
C PRO A 163 -18.79 -5.47 -20.18
N TYR A 164 -18.41 -5.21 -21.42
CA TYR A 164 -18.11 -6.25 -22.42
C TYR A 164 -16.66 -6.73 -22.39
N SER A 165 -15.78 -6.08 -21.62
CA SER A 165 -14.41 -6.51 -21.43
C SER A 165 -14.33 -7.72 -20.50
N PHE A 166 -13.25 -8.49 -20.58
CA PHE A 166 -13.00 -9.62 -19.66
C PHE A 166 -13.03 -9.15 -18.20
N GLN A 167 -13.95 -9.71 -17.41
CA GLN A 167 -14.21 -9.30 -16.02
C GLN A 167 -13.32 -10.05 -14.99
N GLY A 168 -12.52 -11.00 -15.44
CA GLY A 168 -11.76 -11.92 -14.58
C GLY A 168 -12.46 -13.26 -14.43
N MET A 169 -11.78 -14.22 -13.80
CA MET A 169 -12.29 -15.58 -13.54
C MET A 169 -13.02 -15.69 -12.19
N GLY A 170 -13.08 -14.60 -11.42
CA GLY A 170 -13.71 -14.62 -10.10
C GLY A 170 -13.06 -15.63 -9.15
N GLU A 171 -13.88 -16.37 -8.40
CA GLU A 171 -13.40 -17.34 -7.41
C GLU A 171 -12.51 -18.44 -8.02
N GLU A 172 -12.78 -18.87 -9.26
CA GLU A 172 -11.94 -19.86 -9.93
C GLU A 172 -10.50 -19.33 -10.13
N GLY A 173 -10.36 -18.05 -10.48
CA GLY A 173 -9.05 -17.40 -10.52
C GLY A 173 -8.33 -17.36 -9.16
N LEU A 174 -9.07 -17.18 -8.07
CA LEU A 174 -8.54 -17.24 -6.71
C LEU A 174 -8.05 -18.64 -6.34
N LYS A 175 -8.78 -19.69 -6.71
CA LYS A 175 -8.38 -21.09 -6.51
C LYS A 175 -7.08 -21.41 -7.23
N ILE A 176 -6.96 -21.00 -8.49
CA ILE A 176 -5.72 -21.16 -9.28
C ILE A 176 -4.53 -20.47 -8.57
N MET A 177 -4.72 -19.27 -8.06
CA MET A 177 -3.67 -18.57 -7.32
C MET A 177 -3.31 -19.29 -6.01
N ALA A 178 -4.28 -19.86 -5.31
CA ALA A 178 -4.03 -20.65 -4.10
C ALA A 178 -3.22 -21.93 -4.41
N GLU A 179 -3.45 -22.58 -5.55
CA GLU A 179 -2.63 -23.71 -6.02
C GLU A 179 -1.20 -23.29 -6.33
N ILE A 180 -0.99 -22.13 -6.97
CA ILE A 180 0.35 -21.53 -7.21
C ILE A 180 1.08 -21.31 -5.88
N ARG A 181 0.41 -20.79 -4.85
CA ARG A 181 0.97 -20.66 -3.50
C ARG A 181 1.45 -22.01 -2.96
N GLN A 182 0.63 -23.05 -3.11
CA GLN A 182 1.00 -24.40 -2.61
C GLN A 182 2.19 -24.98 -3.36
N GLN A 183 2.26 -24.79 -4.67
CA GLN A 183 3.31 -25.37 -5.50
C GLN A 183 4.65 -24.65 -5.36
N TYR A 184 4.65 -23.31 -5.36
CA TYR A 184 5.87 -22.50 -5.41
C TYR A 184 6.22 -21.81 -4.08
N GLY A 185 5.35 -21.85 -3.07
CA GLY A 185 5.56 -21.15 -1.81
C GLY A 185 5.43 -19.62 -1.89
N MET A 186 5.06 -19.08 -3.05
CA MET A 186 4.86 -17.65 -3.26
C MET A 186 3.65 -17.14 -2.47
N LYS A 187 3.70 -15.90 -2.01
CA LYS A 187 2.56 -15.24 -1.37
C LYS A 187 1.68 -14.57 -2.43
N ILE A 188 0.37 -14.68 -2.24
CA ILE A 188 -0.63 -14.24 -3.22
C ILE A 188 -1.09 -12.82 -2.90
N ILE A 189 -1.04 -11.94 -3.91
CA ILE A 189 -1.60 -10.58 -3.85
C ILE A 189 -2.63 -10.45 -4.99
N THR A 190 -3.88 -10.15 -4.65
CA THR A 190 -4.93 -9.91 -5.64
C THR A 190 -5.89 -8.80 -5.22
N GLU A 191 -6.56 -8.20 -6.20
CA GLU A 191 -7.42 -7.03 -6.00
C GLU A 191 -8.83 -7.43 -5.59
N ALA A 192 -9.34 -6.78 -4.53
CA ALA A 192 -10.75 -6.71 -4.21
C ALA A 192 -11.34 -5.43 -4.83
N ILE A 193 -12.49 -5.54 -5.50
CA ILE A 193 -13.13 -4.42 -6.20
C ILE A 193 -14.33 -3.83 -5.44
N ASP A 194 -14.89 -4.61 -4.52
CA ASP A 194 -16.03 -4.28 -3.66
C ASP A 194 -15.97 -5.11 -2.36
N ASN A 195 -16.99 -4.96 -1.50
CA ASN A 195 -17.03 -5.69 -0.23
C ASN A 195 -17.28 -7.20 -0.41
N GLU A 196 -18.02 -7.60 -1.43
CA GLU A 196 -18.34 -9.01 -1.71
C GLU A 196 -17.09 -9.77 -2.19
N SER A 197 -16.38 -9.19 -3.16
CA SER A 197 -15.12 -9.75 -3.63
C SER A 197 -14.03 -9.74 -2.56
N LEU A 198 -14.07 -8.77 -1.62
CA LEU A 198 -13.12 -8.70 -0.52
C LEU A 198 -13.23 -9.93 0.40
N ASP A 199 -14.44 -10.40 0.70
CA ASP A 199 -14.64 -11.56 1.55
C ASP A 199 -13.96 -12.81 0.94
N LEU A 200 -14.15 -13.03 -0.38
CA LEU A 200 -13.48 -14.13 -1.10
C LEU A 200 -11.97 -13.92 -1.20
N VAL A 201 -11.52 -12.69 -1.50
CA VAL A 201 -10.08 -12.40 -1.59
C VAL A 201 -9.39 -12.64 -0.25
N GLU A 202 -10.00 -12.30 0.89
CA GLU A 202 -9.43 -12.57 2.22
C GLU A 202 -9.29 -14.06 2.52
N GLU A 203 -10.13 -14.91 1.94
CA GLU A 203 -10.03 -16.37 2.10
C GLU A 203 -8.81 -16.94 1.36
N TYR A 204 -8.63 -16.54 0.10
CA TYR A 204 -7.64 -17.16 -0.79
C TYR A 204 -6.29 -16.44 -0.81
N ALA A 205 -6.25 -15.11 -0.65
CA ALA A 205 -5.02 -14.32 -0.75
C ALA A 205 -4.26 -14.18 0.57
N ASP A 206 -2.96 -13.88 0.47
CA ASP A 206 -2.12 -13.53 1.61
C ASP A 206 -2.10 -12.02 1.88
N MET A 207 -2.38 -11.21 0.85
CA MET A 207 -2.48 -9.75 0.92
C MET A 207 -3.55 -9.24 -0.03
N VAL A 208 -4.41 -8.37 0.45
CA VAL A 208 -5.48 -7.73 -0.34
C VAL A 208 -4.92 -6.51 -1.05
N GLN A 209 -5.12 -6.39 -2.36
CA GLN A 209 -4.87 -5.15 -3.08
C GLN A 209 -6.15 -4.32 -3.18
N ILE A 210 -6.05 -3.03 -2.85
CA ILE A 210 -7.07 -2.03 -3.16
C ILE A 210 -6.56 -1.21 -4.34
N GLY A 211 -7.28 -1.31 -5.46
CA GLY A 211 -6.89 -0.66 -6.70
C GLY A 211 -7.05 0.87 -6.67
N ALA A 212 -6.36 1.55 -7.58
CA ALA A 212 -6.35 3.02 -7.65
C ALA A 212 -7.75 3.65 -7.82
N ARG A 213 -8.68 2.95 -8.49
CA ARG A 213 -10.07 3.42 -8.64
C ARG A 213 -10.85 3.38 -7.33
N ASN A 214 -10.45 2.53 -6.39
CA ASN A 214 -11.07 2.32 -5.09
C ASN A 214 -10.31 3.02 -3.94
N MET A 215 -9.30 3.84 -4.22
CA MET A 215 -8.57 4.58 -3.17
C MET A 215 -9.49 5.46 -2.32
N GLN A 216 -10.57 5.98 -2.88
CA GLN A 216 -11.56 6.80 -2.19
C GLN A 216 -12.86 6.04 -1.86
N ASN A 217 -12.89 4.74 -2.06
CA ASN A 217 -14.00 3.90 -1.61
C ASN A 217 -13.85 3.64 -0.09
N PHE A 218 -14.23 4.62 0.71
CA PHE A 218 -14.04 4.58 2.17
C PHE A 218 -14.79 3.42 2.83
N SER A 219 -15.88 2.95 2.25
CA SER A 219 -16.57 1.74 2.74
C SER A 219 -15.68 0.51 2.61
N LEU A 220 -15.08 0.31 1.43
CA LEU A 220 -14.15 -0.78 1.17
C LEU A 220 -12.87 -0.67 2.02
N LEU A 221 -12.30 0.56 2.16
CA LEU A 221 -11.13 0.79 3.01
C LEU A 221 -11.39 0.41 4.47
N LYS A 222 -12.54 0.82 5.02
CA LYS A 222 -12.93 0.45 6.39
C LYS A 222 -13.15 -1.06 6.53
N ARG A 223 -13.79 -1.71 5.55
CA ARG A 223 -13.98 -3.16 5.59
C ARG A 223 -12.63 -3.90 5.53
N ALA A 224 -11.71 -3.49 4.67
CA ALA A 224 -10.34 -4.05 4.62
C ALA A 224 -9.54 -3.76 5.91
N GLY A 225 -9.80 -2.60 6.55
CA GLY A 225 -9.21 -2.24 7.83
C GLY A 225 -9.67 -3.11 9.00
N ARG A 226 -10.87 -3.69 8.94
CA ARG A 226 -11.38 -4.66 9.93
C ARG A 226 -10.89 -6.08 9.67
N GLY A 227 -10.38 -6.33 8.48
CA GLY A 227 -9.80 -7.61 8.08
C GLY A 227 -8.46 -7.86 8.76
N LYS A 228 -8.00 -9.11 8.68
CA LYS A 228 -6.71 -9.54 9.24
C LYS A 228 -5.58 -9.60 8.20
N LYS A 229 -5.93 -9.53 6.92
CA LYS A 229 -4.95 -9.63 5.83
C LYS A 229 -4.23 -8.30 5.64
N PRO A 230 -2.92 -8.29 5.38
CA PRO A 230 -2.22 -7.09 4.94
C PRO A 230 -2.90 -6.46 3.72
N VAL A 231 -2.80 -5.13 3.58
CA VAL A 231 -3.41 -4.37 2.48
C VAL A 231 -2.35 -3.64 1.67
N LEU A 232 -2.37 -3.80 0.36
CA LEU A 232 -1.62 -3.00 -0.60
C LEU A 232 -2.56 -1.94 -1.20
N LEU A 233 -2.40 -0.69 -0.80
CA LEU A 233 -3.20 0.42 -1.28
C LEU A 233 -2.51 1.12 -2.45
N LYS A 234 -3.14 1.14 -3.62
CA LYS A 234 -2.62 1.85 -4.81
C LYS A 234 -3.12 3.30 -4.86
N ARG A 235 -2.20 4.23 -5.14
CA ARG A 235 -2.51 5.66 -5.29
C ARG A 235 -3.53 5.89 -6.40
N GLY A 236 -4.52 6.73 -6.14
CA GLY A 236 -5.48 7.20 -7.13
C GLY A 236 -4.80 8.07 -8.21
N MET A 237 -5.32 7.99 -9.44
CA MET A 237 -4.69 8.63 -10.61
C MET A 237 -4.67 10.16 -10.59
N SER A 238 -5.41 10.79 -9.68
CA SER A 238 -5.44 12.24 -9.48
C SER A 238 -5.26 12.62 -8.01
N ALA A 239 -4.79 11.66 -7.18
CA ALA A 239 -4.67 11.84 -5.76
C ALA A 239 -3.37 12.57 -5.38
N THR A 240 -3.48 13.55 -4.49
CA THR A 240 -2.34 14.15 -3.81
C THR A 240 -1.69 13.17 -2.84
N LEU A 241 -0.50 13.49 -2.36
CA LEU A 241 0.16 12.70 -1.30
C LEU A 241 -0.67 12.68 0.00
N GLU A 242 -1.26 13.81 0.37
CA GLU A 242 -2.10 13.90 1.57
C GLU A 242 -3.34 13.01 1.46
N GLU A 243 -4.06 13.06 0.35
CA GLU A 243 -5.23 12.19 0.10
C GLU A 243 -4.86 10.71 0.12
N PHE A 244 -3.68 10.36 -0.39
CA PHE A 244 -3.18 8.99 -0.38
C PHE A 244 -2.88 8.49 1.03
N LEU A 245 -2.22 9.33 1.85
CA LEU A 245 -1.96 9.00 3.26
C LEU A 245 -3.27 8.97 4.08
N MET A 246 -4.21 9.86 3.80
CA MET A 246 -5.56 9.83 4.41
C MET A 246 -6.35 8.57 4.06
N ALA A 247 -6.22 8.07 2.83
CA ALA A 247 -6.84 6.80 2.46
C ALA A 247 -6.24 5.62 3.25
N ALA A 248 -4.92 5.60 3.43
CA ALA A 248 -4.28 4.61 4.30
C ALA A 248 -4.72 4.77 5.77
N GLU A 249 -4.85 6.00 6.27
CA GLU A 249 -5.36 6.30 7.62
C GLU A 249 -6.72 5.65 7.89
N TYR A 250 -7.62 5.60 6.90
CA TYR A 250 -8.91 4.91 7.03
C TYR A 250 -8.75 3.42 7.32
N ILE A 251 -7.77 2.76 6.73
CA ILE A 251 -7.49 1.34 6.98
C ILE A 251 -6.92 1.15 8.39
N LEU A 252 -5.92 1.96 8.76
CA LEU A 252 -5.28 1.87 10.07
C LEU A 252 -6.26 2.19 11.21
N SER A 253 -7.18 3.15 11.01
CA SER A 253 -8.17 3.56 12.02
C SER A 253 -9.19 2.48 12.38
N GLU A 254 -9.33 1.45 11.55
CA GLU A 254 -10.17 0.27 11.84
C GLU A 254 -9.37 -0.87 12.50
N GLY A 255 -8.04 -0.71 12.66
CA GLY A 255 -7.16 -1.63 13.42
C GLY A 255 -6.19 -2.47 12.59
N ASN A 256 -6.18 -2.35 11.26
CA ASN A 256 -5.21 -3.04 10.42
C ASN A 256 -3.99 -2.15 10.15
N TYR A 257 -2.89 -2.43 10.83
CA TYR A 257 -1.62 -1.69 10.70
C TYR A 257 -0.68 -2.28 9.64
N ASN A 258 -1.05 -3.40 9.02
CA ASN A 258 -0.27 -4.05 7.97
C ASN A 258 -0.63 -3.48 6.59
N VAL A 259 -0.30 -2.22 6.35
CA VAL A 259 -0.59 -1.51 5.11
C VAL A 259 0.70 -1.18 4.39
N ALA A 260 0.75 -1.46 3.09
CA ALA A 260 1.77 -1.00 2.17
C ALA A 260 1.14 -0.07 1.13
N LEU A 261 1.88 0.95 0.72
CA LEU A 261 1.50 1.92 -0.30
C LEU A 261 2.05 1.51 -1.66
N CYS A 262 1.41 1.94 -2.76
CA CYS A 262 1.90 1.67 -4.10
C CYS A 262 1.69 2.88 -5.02
N GLU A 263 2.80 3.50 -5.44
CA GLU A 263 2.81 4.49 -6.52
C GLU A 263 2.63 3.77 -7.85
N ARG A 264 1.68 4.22 -8.68
CA ARG A 264 1.31 3.61 -9.96
C ARG A 264 1.04 4.63 -11.08
N GLY A 265 1.51 5.84 -10.89
CA GLY A 265 1.36 6.94 -11.84
C GLY A 265 0.09 7.76 -11.63
N VAL A 266 0.24 9.05 -11.88
CA VAL A 266 -0.83 10.05 -11.85
C VAL A 266 -1.08 10.59 -13.26
N ARG A 267 -2.31 11.03 -13.53
CA ARG A 267 -2.67 11.68 -14.79
C ARG A 267 -2.04 13.07 -14.85
N THR A 268 -1.34 13.31 -15.93
CA THR A 268 -0.76 14.61 -16.25
C THR A 268 -1.02 14.92 -17.73
N PHE A 269 -0.44 15.99 -18.21
CA PHE A 269 -0.45 16.36 -19.63
C PHE A 269 0.56 15.55 -20.49
N ALA A 270 1.37 14.66 -19.87
CA ALA A 270 2.29 13.80 -20.64
C ALA A 270 1.51 12.79 -21.47
N ASP A 271 1.78 12.74 -22.79
CA ASP A 271 1.07 11.93 -23.79
C ASP A 271 1.83 10.66 -24.21
N HIS A 272 3.13 10.60 -23.87
CA HIS A 272 4.01 9.49 -24.25
C HIS A 272 3.93 8.28 -23.30
N THR A 273 3.12 8.37 -22.23
CA THR A 273 2.79 7.31 -21.27
C THR A 273 1.32 7.38 -20.89
N ARG A 274 0.78 6.27 -20.32
CA ARG A 274 -0.59 6.26 -19.79
C ARG A 274 -0.76 7.23 -18.62
N ASN A 275 0.24 7.25 -17.73
CA ASN A 275 0.33 8.13 -16.57
C ASN A 275 1.78 8.56 -16.38
N THR A 276 2.02 9.60 -15.60
CA THR A 276 3.36 9.98 -15.14
C THR A 276 3.66 9.25 -13.85
N LEU A 277 4.68 8.39 -13.85
CA LEU A 277 5.16 7.69 -12.65
C LEU A 277 5.92 8.67 -11.78
N ASP A 278 5.39 8.97 -10.60
CA ASP A 278 5.95 9.94 -9.65
C ASP A 278 6.93 9.27 -8.69
N LEU A 279 8.17 9.11 -9.12
CA LEU A 279 9.22 8.53 -8.27
C LEU A 279 9.63 9.45 -7.11
N SER A 280 9.37 10.76 -7.20
CA SER A 280 9.62 11.70 -6.11
C SER A 280 8.71 11.45 -4.90
N LEU A 281 7.58 10.77 -5.11
CA LEU A 281 6.69 10.36 -4.03
C LEU A 281 7.36 9.39 -3.04
N VAL A 282 8.30 8.55 -3.50
CA VAL A 282 8.96 7.55 -2.64
C VAL A 282 9.66 8.20 -1.45
N PRO A 283 10.64 9.11 -1.62
CA PRO A 283 11.27 9.77 -0.49
C PRO A 283 10.30 10.68 0.30
N ALA A 284 9.28 11.24 -0.34
CA ALA A 284 8.27 12.04 0.35
C ALA A 284 7.44 11.18 1.33
N VAL A 285 6.97 10.00 0.89
CA VAL A 285 6.28 9.04 1.76
C VAL A 285 7.20 8.58 2.88
N GLN A 286 8.43 8.17 2.59
CA GLN A 286 9.38 7.69 3.59
C GLN A 286 9.70 8.72 4.67
N ARG A 287 9.65 10.01 4.34
CA ARG A 287 9.84 11.10 5.31
C ARG A 287 8.61 11.32 6.20
N LEU A 288 7.40 11.16 5.66
CA LEU A 288 6.15 11.50 6.34
C LEU A 288 5.48 10.31 7.03
N SER A 289 5.71 9.10 6.52
CA SER A 289 5.05 7.87 6.95
C SER A 289 6.06 6.77 7.25
N HIS A 290 5.67 5.87 8.14
CA HIS A 290 6.40 4.65 8.44
C HIS A 290 5.97 3.47 7.55
N LEU A 291 4.97 3.66 6.67
CA LEU A 291 4.45 2.60 5.81
C LEU A 291 5.40 2.33 4.63
N PRO A 292 5.63 1.06 4.27
CA PRO A 292 6.43 0.71 3.12
C PRO A 292 5.76 1.14 1.82
N ILE A 293 6.55 1.53 0.82
CA ILE A 293 6.08 1.99 -0.47
C ILE A 293 6.63 1.17 -1.64
N PHE A 294 5.71 0.65 -2.45
CA PHE A 294 5.95 0.01 -3.73
C PHE A 294 5.89 1.01 -4.88
N VAL A 295 6.53 0.63 -5.99
CA VAL A 295 6.36 1.30 -7.27
C VAL A 295 5.90 0.28 -8.31
N ASP A 296 4.88 0.65 -9.09
CA ASP A 296 4.30 -0.11 -10.19
C ASP A 296 4.55 0.60 -11.54
N PRO A 297 5.66 0.35 -12.19
CA PRO A 297 6.00 0.98 -13.47
C PRO A 297 5.15 0.47 -14.63
N SER A 298 4.59 -0.75 -14.54
CA SER A 298 3.72 -1.32 -15.57
C SER A 298 2.46 -0.47 -15.74
N HIS A 299 1.70 -0.25 -14.67
CA HIS A 299 0.52 0.63 -14.70
C HIS A 299 0.88 2.11 -14.79
N GLY A 300 2.03 2.50 -14.24
CA GLY A 300 2.52 3.87 -14.32
C GLY A 300 2.70 4.32 -15.75
N THR A 301 3.34 3.50 -16.57
CA THR A 301 3.67 3.89 -17.95
C THR A 301 2.69 3.37 -19.01
N GLY A 302 2.13 2.19 -18.79
CA GLY A 302 1.30 1.50 -19.79
C GLY A 302 2.09 1.02 -21.01
N LYS A 303 3.44 0.99 -20.93
CA LYS A 303 4.32 0.63 -22.04
C LYS A 303 5.47 -0.26 -21.60
N ARG A 304 5.57 -1.45 -22.18
CA ARG A 304 6.57 -2.50 -21.88
C ARG A 304 8.01 -1.98 -21.87
N ASN A 305 8.39 -1.22 -22.88
CA ASN A 305 9.76 -0.70 -23.04
C ASN A 305 10.18 0.30 -21.96
N LYS A 306 9.24 0.80 -21.15
CA LYS A 306 9.51 1.74 -20.05
C LYS A 306 9.52 1.05 -18.68
N VAL A 307 9.07 -0.20 -18.57
CA VAL A 307 8.98 -0.92 -17.30
C VAL A 307 10.37 -1.13 -16.70
N THR A 308 11.31 -1.72 -17.44
CA THR A 308 12.67 -2.00 -16.95
C THR A 308 13.42 -0.73 -16.52
N PRO A 309 13.53 0.35 -17.34
CA PRO A 309 14.25 1.54 -16.90
C PRO A 309 13.62 2.21 -15.67
N LEU A 310 12.30 2.24 -15.56
CA LEU A 310 11.62 2.85 -14.40
C LEU A 310 11.62 1.94 -13.17
N SER A 311 11.66 0.63 -13.33
CA SER A 311 11.92 -0.30 -12.21
C SER A 311 13.30 -0.05 -11.59
N ARG A 312 14.34 0.12 -12.41
CA ARG A 312 15.69 0.47 -11.93
C ARG A 312 15.69 1.79 -11.18
N ALA A 313 15.05 2.81 -11.73
CA ALA A 313 14.94 4.11 -11.07
C ALA A 313 14.16 4.03 -9.76
N ALA A 314 13.10 3.20 -9.68
CA ALA A 314 12.34 2.97 -8.47
C ALA A 314 13.17 2.33 -7.34
N VAL A 315 14.03 1.36 -7.68
CA VAL A 315 14.98 0.78 -6.71
C VAL A 315 16.01 1.80 -6.27
N ALA A 316 16.57 2.56 -7.22
CA ALA A 316 17.58 3.57 -6.95
C ALA A 316 17.07 4.70 -6.04
N VAL A 317 15.81 5.09 -6.15
CA VAL A 317 15.19 6.10 -5.26
C VAL A 317 14.79 5.54 -3.88
N GLY A 318 14.92 4.22 -3.67
CA GLY A 318 14.73 3.57 -2.37
C GLY A 318 13.35 2.96 -2.14
N ALA A 319 12.59 2.60 -3.18
CA ALA A 319 11.32 1.89 -3.02
C ALA A 319 11.48 0.60 -2.18
N ASP A 320 10.48 0.26 -1.38
CA ASP A 320 10.48 -0.96 -0.56
C ASP A 320 10.08 -2.20 -1.35
N GLY A 321 9.51 -2.02 -2.53
CA GLY A 321 9.16 -3.11 -3.43
C GLY A 321 8.84 -2.65 -4.85
N LEU A 322 8.85 -3.61 -5.75
CA LEU A 322 8.43 -3.46 -7.14
C LEU A 322 7.21 -4.32 -7.42
N MET A 323 6.27 -3.78 -8.18
CA MET A 323 5.17 -4.55 -8.76
C MET A 323 5.25 -4.50 -10.28
N VAL A 324 5.41 -5.66 -10.91
CA VAL A 324 5.64 -5.77 -12.36
C VAL A 324 4.66 -6.74 -12.99
N GLU A 325 4.08 -6.35 -14.11
CA GLU A 325 3.26 -7.26 -14.91
C GLU A 325 4.12 -8.08 -15.86
N VAL A 326 3.94 -9.40 -15.78
CA VAL A 326 4.62 -10.41 -16.60
C VAL A 326 3.57 -11.33 -17.22
N HIS A 327 3.66 -11.60 -18.49
CA HIS A 327 2.75 -12.50 -19.18
C HIS A 327 3.54 -13.40 -20.14
N ASN A 328 3.18 -14.67 -20.25
CA ASN A 328 3.87 -15.64 -21.12
C ASN A 328 3.68 -15.30 -22.61
N LYS A 329 2.54 -14.69 -22.96
CA LYS A 329 2.21 -14.23 -24.32
C LYS A 329 1.54 -12.85 -24.25
N PRO A 330 2.27 -11.77 -23.99
CA PRO A 330 1.70 -10.43 -23.79
C PRO A 330 0.82 -9.93 -24.94
N ASP A 331 1.12 -10.35 -26.17
CA ASP A 331 0.41 -9.88 -27.35
C ASP A 331 -0.97 -10.59 -27.54
N GLU A 332 -1.19 -11.71 -26.83
CA GLU A 332 -2.47 -12.44 -26.76
C GLU A 332 -3.25 -12.14 -25.47
N ALA A 333 -2.70 -11.33 -24.54
CA ALA A 333 -3.28 -11.09 -23.23
C ALA A 333 -4.65 -10.43 -23.31
N LEU A 334 -5.61 -10.95 -22.53
CA LEU A 334 -6.96 -10.38 -22.39
C LEU A 334 -6.97 -9.04 -21.63
N SER A 335 -5.87 -8.73 -20.92
CA SER A 335 -5.72 -7.50 -20.12
C SER A 335 -4.28 -6.99 -20.13
N ASP A 336 -4.13 -5.70 -20.45
CA ASP A 336 -2.89 -4.90 -20.29
C ASP A 336 -1.62 -5.50 -20.92
N GLY A 337 -1.74 -6.27 -22.02
CA GLY A 337 -0.62 -6.86 -22.75
C GLY A 337 0.49 -5.89 -23.15
N PRO A 338 0.20 -4.68 -23.66
CA PRO A 338 1.22 -3.70 -24.06
C PRO A 338 2.18 -3.24 -22.94
N GLN A 339 1.82 -3.41 -21.68
CA GLN A 339 2.66 -3.04 -20.53
C GLN A 339 3.30 -4.24 -19.82
N SER A 340 2.87 -5.47 -20.16
CA SER A 340 3.40 -6.70 -19.57
C SER A 340 4.75 -7.06 -20.16
N LEU A 341 5.72 -7.43 -19.32
CA LEU A 341 6.99 -7.98 -19.76
C LEU A 341 6.82 -9.41 -20.23
N PHE A 342 7.64 -9.84 -21.21
CA PHE A 342 7.91 -11.25 -21.44
C PHE A 342 8.73 -11.82 -20.27
N PRO A 343 8.64 -13.12 -19.96
CA PRO A 343 9.42 -13.73 -18.88
C PRO A 343 10.92 -13.48 -18.99
N ASP A 344 11.51 -13.57 -20.18
CA ASP A 344 12.94 -13.31 -20.39
C ASP A 344 13.34 -11.85 -20.08
N GLN A 345 12.45 -10.90 -20.40
CA GLN A 345 12.66 -9.49 -20.01
C GLN A 345 12.58 -9.28 -18.50
N PHE A 346 11.76 -10.08 -17.82
CA PHE A 346 11.71 -10.05 -16.36
C PHE A 346 12.98 -10.65 -15.73
N ASP A 347 13.53 -11.72 -16.29
CA ASP A 347 14.82 -12.29 -15.85
C ASP A 347 15.96 -11.27 -15.98
N GLU A 348 16.00 -10.55 -17.12
CA GLU A 348 16.97 -9.46 -17.32
C GLU A 348 16.75 -8.31 -16.31
N LEU A 349 15.50 -7.89 -16.11
CA LEU A 349 15.16 -6.88 -15.10
C LEU A 349 15.67 -7.28 -13.72
N MET A 350 15.43 -8.52 -13.29
CA MET A 350 15.82 -9.01 -11.98
C MET A 350 17.34 -9.02 -11.78
N THR A 351 18.09 -9.31 -12.85
CA THR A 351 19.56 -9.21 -12.84
C THR A 351 20.01 -7.77 -12.55
N GLN A 352 19.42 -6.79 -13.23
CA GLN A 352 19.74 -5.38 -13.05
C GLN A 352 19.26 -4.84 -11.68
N VAL A 353 18.09 -5.28 -11.22
CA VAL A 353 17.54 -4.91 -9.91
C VAL A 353 18.46 -5.37 -8.78
N ARG A 354 19.02 -6.57 -8.82
CA ARG A 354 19.98 -7.04 -7.80
C ARG A 354 21.22 -6.15 -7.71
N GLN A 355 21.77 -5.73 -8.84
CA GLN A 355 22.92 -4.84 -8.88
C GLN A 355 22.63 -3.47 -8.25
N ILE A 356 21.50 -2.85 -8.61
CA ILE A 356 21.12 -1.54 -8.09
C ILE A 356 20.72 -1.62 -6.62
N ALA A 357 20.01 -2.66 -6.21
CA ALA A 357 19.64 -2.89 -4.81
C ALA A 357 20.88 -2.93 -3.90
N ALA A 358 21.94 -3.60 -4.32
CA ALA A 358 23.20 -3.63 -3.58
C ALA A 358 23.81 -2.23 -3.40
N VAL A 359 23.78 -1.39 -4.42
CA VAL A 359 24.30 0.00 -4.37
C VAL A 359 23.55 0.84 -3.35
N VAL A 360 22.22 0.67 -3.23
CA VAL A 360 21.39 1.44 -2.27
C VAL A 360 21.23 0.74 -0.91
N GLY A 361 22.02 -0.30 -0.63
CA GLY A 361 22.03 -1.01 0.66
C GLY A 361 20.79 -1.90 0.90
N ARG A 362 20.07 -2.27 -0.17
CA ARG A 362 18.96 -3.22 -0.12
C ARG A 362 19.39 -4.60 -0.58
N THR A 363 18.70 -5.61 -0.11
CA THR A 363 18.90 -7.01 -0.55
C THR A 363 17.71 -7.45 -1.38
N VAL A 364 17.97 -8.22 -2.44
CA VAL A 364 16.93 -8.99 -3.14
C VAL A 364 17.08 -10.43 -2.66
N PRO A 365 16.07 -11.02 -2.00
CA PRO A 365 16.16 -12.39 -1.52
C PRO A 365 16.45 -13.35 -2.68
N GLU A 366 17.43 -14.22 -2.49
CA GLU A 366 17.62 -15.37 -3.37
C GLU A 366 16.56 -16.41 -3.01
N ILE A 367 15.88 -16.94 -4.02
CA ILE A 367 15.06 -18.13 -3.81
C ILE A 367 16.05 -19.27 -3.72
N GLY A 368 16.21 -19.81 -2.52
CA GLY A 368 17.04 -20.99 -2.32
C GLY A 368 16.58 -22.11 -3.26
N VAL A 369 17.49 -22.60 -4.08
CA VAL A 369 17.35 -23.90 -4.72
C VAL A 369 17.03 -24.85 -3.57
N ARG A 370 15.83 -25.44 -3.52
CA ARG A 370 15.57 -26.55 -2.60
C ARG A 370 16.67 -27.56 -2.85
N GLU A 371 17.59 -27.71 -1.89
CA GLU A 371 18.44 -28.89 -1.86
C GLU A 371 17.48 -30.07 -1.98
N THR A 372 17.52 -30.76 -3.09
CA THR A 372 16.90 -32.07 -3.22
C THR A 372 17.53 -32.90 -2.12
N VAL A 373 16.77 -33.12 -1.05
CA VAL A 373 17.14 -34.11 -0.02
C VAL A 373 17.36 -35.41 -0.77
N GLY A 374 18.60 -35.72 -1.01
CA GLY A 374 19.01 -36.95 -1.65
C GLY A 374 18.39 -38.12 -0.89
N ALA A 375 17.60 -38.90 -1.58
CA ALA A 375 17.26 -40.23 -1.12
C ALA A 375 18.57 -40.99 -0.92
N SER A 376 19.04 -41.00 0.31
CA SER A 376 20.08 -41.96 0.73
C SER A 376 19.40 -43.29 0.97
N GLN A 377 19.94 -44.25 0.25
CA GLN A 377 19.67 -45.70 0.23
C GLN A 377 19.56 -46.32 1.63
#